data_cdb48a7e6780da87811a7f470c012330
#
_entry.id   cdb48a7e6780da87811a7f470c012330
#
_cell.length_a   1.000
_cell.length_b   1.000
_cell.length_c   1.000
_cell.angle_alpha   90.00
_cell.angle_beta   90.00
_cell.angle_gamma   90.00
#
_symmetry.space_group_name_H-M   'P 1'
#
loop_
_entity.id
_entity.type
_entity.pdbx_description
1 polymer ?
#
loop_
_entity_poly.entity_id
_entity_poly.type
_entity_poly.pdbx_seq_one_letter_code
_entity_poly.pdbx_strand_id
1 'polypeptide(L)'
;MNSDFAAYLDNLKKQIKSFDANLTITEKKLQYGIQLTVTNSDSKVVLSVYNGKKGIKFVWGGTASELRSQLEAVLTGKDTADKVAIVPAIGNDYTLLRNCADFKGIWAGSDESGKGDFFGPLVVAAVLVDFTTAEKLVRLGVRDCKLINDKEVLRLAELIVEAAPINTVLALKPEMYNFRYQQMRADGKNLNHLLSNGHIAVLRNVLRQCPQCNYALVDQFTASNDIRASLQQEFPDVNIVQQHRAEADIAVAAASVLARAKFLEIMQELAEQVGRNELPKGGSDAATNCARELLKELGRGALERLVKVHFANYKKI
;
A
#
# COMPACT_ATOMS: atom_id res chain seq x y z
N MET A 1 -41.34 -10.31 -2.44
CA MET A 1 -40.48 -9.36 -3.22
C MET A 1 -41.45 -8.47 -3.98
N ASN A 2 -41.27 -7.16 -3.89
CA ASN A 2 -42.17 -6.21 -4.58
C ASN A 2 -41.97 -6.38 -6.10
N SER A 3 -43.07 -6.38 -6.92
CA SER A 3 -43.02 -6.57 -8.39
C SER A 3 -42.02 -5.62 -9.06
N ASP A 4 -41.96 -4.38 -8.58
CA ASP A 4 -41.08 -3.32 -9.11
C ASP A 4 -39.59 -3.60 -8.88
N PHE A 5 -39.26 -4.22 -7.74
CA PHE A 5 -37.85 -4.61 -7.45
C PHE A 5 -37.41 -5.81 -8.31
N ALA A 6 -38.30 -6.74 -8.59
CA ALA A 6 -38.01 -7.86 -9.50
C ALA A 6 -37.78 -7.35 -10.94
N ALA A 7 -38.64 -6.48 -11.44
CA ALA A 7 -38.47 -5.87 -12.76
C ALA A 7 -37.16 -5.04 -12.86
N TYR A 8 -36.80 -4.34 -11.78
CA TYR A 8 -35.54 -3.62 -11.71
C TYR A 8 -34.32 -4.57 -11.80
N LEU A 9 -34.32 -5.68 -11.06
CA LEU A 9 -33.25 -6.66 -11.08
C LEU A 9 -33.11 -7.32 -12.46
N ASP A 10 -34.21 -7.59 -13.15
CA ASP A 10 -34.18 -8.15 -14.50
C ASP A 10 -33.62 -7.16 -15.51
N ASN A 11 -33.94 -5.86 -15.38
CA ASN A 11 -33.32 -4.81 -16.19
C ASN A 11 -31.81 -4.71 -15.92
N LEU A 12 -31.40 -4.75 -14.63
CA LEU A 12 -29.99 -4.74 -14.24
C LEU A 12 -29.19 -5.89 -14.87
N LYS A 13 -29.74 -7.10 -14.85
CA LYS A 13 -29.13 -8.27 -15.50
C LYS A 13 -29.03 -8.11 -17.02
N LYS A 14 -30.07 -7.54 -17.65
CA LYS A 14 -30.04 -7.22 -19.08
C LYS A 14 -28.92 -6.22 -19.41
N GLN A 15 -28.72 -5.18 -18.59
CA GLN A 15 -27.64 -4.23 -18.77
C GLN A 15 -26.26 -4.90 -18.65
N ILE A 16 -26.08 -5.78 -17.66
CA ILE A 16 -24.82 -6.56 -17.51
C ILE A 16 -24.58 -7.46 -18.73
N LYS A 17 -25.60 -8.14 -19.21
CA LYS A 17 -25.51 -9.01 -20.41
C LYS A 17 -25.33 -8.23 -21.71
N SER A 18 -25.86 -7.03 -21.81
CA SER A 18 -25.67 -6.14 -22.96
C SER A 18 -24.24 -5.57 -23.00
N PHE A 19 -23.59 -5.40 -21.83
CA PHE A 19 -22.21 -5.00 -21.74
C PHE A 19 -21.28 -6.12 -22.24
N ASP A 20 -21.46 -7.36 -21.76
CA ASP A 20 -20.74 -8.54 -22.27
C ASP A 20 -21.64 -9.77 -22.13
N ALA A 21 -22.00 -10.37 -23.29
CA ALA A 21 -22.87 -11.55 -23.35
C ALA A 21 -22.25 -12.80 -22.72
N ASN A 22 -20.91 -12.88 -22.65
CA ASN A 22 -20.19 -14.03 -22.10
C ASN A 22 -20.16 -14.06 -20.56
N LEU A 23 -20.54 -12.95 -19.89
CA LEU A 23 -20.59 -12.90 -18.43
C LEU A 23 -21.61 -13.88 -17.87
N THR A 24 -21.23 -14.69 -16.90
CA THR A 24 -22.15 -15.54 -16.15
C THR A 24 -22.66 -14.80 -14.93
N ILE A 25 -23.98 -14.80 -14.72
CA ILE A 25 -24.62 -14.16 -13.58
C ILE A 25 -25.30 -15.23 -12.73
N THR A 26 -24.92 -15.31 -11.45
CA THR A 26 -25.61 -16.15 -10.46
C THR A 26 -26.23 -15.27 -9.37
N GLU A 27 -27.37 -15.72 -8.82
CA GLU A 27 -28.11 -14.99 -7.81
C GLU A 27 -28.11 -15.71 -6.47
N LYS A 28 -28.03 -14.94 -5.39
CA LYS A 28 -28.24 -15.41 -4.02
C LYS A 28 -29.17 -14.45 -3.30
N LYS A 29 -30.25 -15.00 -2.74
CA LYS A 29 -31.20 -14.22 -1.92
C LYS A 29 -30.55 -13.84 -0.59
N LEU A 30 -30.62 -12.57 -0.21
CA LEU A 30 -30.22 -12.04 1.09
C LEU A 30 -31.47 -11.70 1.92
N GLN A 31 -31.29 -11.48 3.23
CA GLN A 31 -32.39 -11.13 4.13
C GLN A 31 -33.15 -9.87 3.69
N TYR A 32 -32.45 -8.87 3.13
CA TYR A 32 -33.02 -7.58 2.71
C TYR A 32 -32.64 -7.18 1.28
N GLY A 33 -32.27 -8.13 0.41
CA GLY A 33 -31.87 -7.83 -0.96
C GLY A 33 -31.51 -9.05 -1.77
N ILE A 34 -30.84 -8.82 -2.89
CA ILE A 34 -30.31 -9.87 -3.79
C ILE A 34 -28.82 -9.62 -4.01
N GLN A 35 -28.04 -10.66 -3.94
CA GLN A 35 -26.64 -10.65 -4.33
C GLN A 35 -26.49 -11.27 -5.72
N LEU A 36 -25.90 -10.52 -6.65
CA LEU A 36 -25.51 -10.98 -7.96
C LEU A 36 -24.00 -11.28 -7.93
N THR A 37 -23.63 -12.43 -8.40
CA THR A 37 -22.22 -12.74 -8.67
C THR A 37 -22.05 -12.81 -10.19
N VAL A 38 -21.20 -11.94 -10.71
CA VAL A 38 -20.89 -11.83 -12.13
C VAL A 38 -19.46 -12.34 -12.36
N THR A 39 -19.31 -13.29 -13.26
CA THR A 39 -18.01 -13.94 -13.55
C THR A 39 -17.74 -13.98 -15.05
N ASN A 40 -16.47 -13.83 -15.41
CA ASN A 40 -15.89 -14.22 -16.69
C ASN A 40 -14.78 -15.27 -16.45
N SER A 41 -13.95 -15.57 -17.47
CA SER A 41 -12.82 -16.51 -17.37
C SER A 41 -11.84 -16.17 -16.24
N ASP A 42 -11.63 -14.88 -15.96
CA ASP A 42 -10.50 -14.39 -15.16
C ASP A 42 -10.92 -13.63 -13.90
N SER A 43 -12.18 -13.21 -13.80
CA SER A 43 -12.65 -12.32 -12.75
C SER A 43 -13.99 -12.70 -12.16
N LYS A 44 -14.16 -12.40 -10.88
CA LYS A 44 -15.41 -12.56 -10.14
C LYS A 44 -15.76 -11.27 -9.41
N VAL A 45 -16.95 -10.74 -9.69
CA VAL A 45 -17.50 -9.53 -9.05
C VAL A 45 -18.77 -9.88 -8.28
N VAL A 46 -18.92 -9.34 -7.11
CA VAL A 46 -20.10 -9.53 -6.25
C VAL A 46 -20.80 -8.19 -6.06
N LEU A 47 -22.07 -8.12 -6.45
CA LEU A 47 -22.92 -6.95 -6.31
C LEU A 47 -24.13 -7.29 -5.44
N SER A 48 -24.25 -6.69 -4.26
CA SER A 48 -25.46 -6.79 -3.43
C SER A 48 -26.37 -5.59 -3.68
N VAL A 49 -27.62 -5.87 -4.05
CA VAL A 49 -28.66 -4.88 -4.37
C VAL A 49 -29.70 -4.91 -3.27
N TYR A 50 -29.86 -3.79 -2.59
CA TYR A 50 -30.83 -3.62 -1.52
C TYR A 50 -31.91 -2.64 -1.93
N ASN A 51 -33.20 -2.97 -1.60
CA ASN A 51 -34.33 -2.06 -1.78
C ASN A 51 -34.77 -1.54 -0.41
N GLY A 52 -34.27 -0.38 -0.03
CA GLY A 52 -34.55 0.24 1.25
C GLY A 52 -35.56 1.40 1.16
N LYS A 53 -35.99 1.96 2.31
CA LYS A 53 -36.91 3.11 2.38
C LYS A 53 -36.42 4.36 1.62
N LYS A 54 -35.13 4.48 1.36
CA LYS A 54 -34.49 5.59 0.62
C LYS A 54 -34.15 5.25 -0.84
N GLY A 55 -34.73 4.15 -1.37
CA GLY A 55 -34.49 3.65 -2.73
C GLY A 55 -33.47 2.50 -2.79
N ILE A 56 -33.04 2.21 -4.02
CA ILE A 56 -32.12 1.10 -4.31
C ILE A 56 -30.68 1.50 -3.97
N LYS A 57 -29.99 0.60 -3.27
CA LYS A 57 -28.58 0.78 -2.89
C LYS A 57 -27.74 -0.40 -3.40
N PHE A 58 -26.62 -0.07 -4.02
CA PHE A 58 -25.59 -1.04 -4.43
C PHE A 58 -24.49 -1.14 -3.37
N VAL A 59 -24.05 -2.36 -3.09
CA VAL A 59 -22.87 -2.64 -2.28
C VAL A 59 -22.01 -3.64 -3.05
N TRP A 60 -20.85 -3.16 -3.46
CA TRP A 60 -19.88 -3.95 -4.21
C TRP A 60 -18.99 -4.71 -3.24
N GLY A 61 -18.83 -6.02 -3.45
CA GLY A 61 -17.98 -6.92 -2.67
C GLY A 61 -16.90 -7.55 -3.56
N GLY A 62 -15.90 -8.14 -2.90
CA GLY A 62 -14.74 -8.73 -3.57
C GLY A 62 -13.61 -7.72 -3.84
N THR A 63 -12.49 -8.21 -4.38
CA THR A 63 -11.34 -7.40 -4.79
C THR A 63 -11.73 -6.44 -5.92
N ALA A 64 -11.12 -5.26 -5.93
CA ALA A 64 -11.22 -4.36 -7.07
C ALA A 64 -10.69 -5.07 -8.33
N SER A 65 -11.46 -5.03 -9.41
CA SER A 65 -11.08 -5.61 -10.69
C SER A 65 -11.56 -4.70 -11.82
N GLU A 66 -10.96 -4.84 -12.99
CA GLU A 66 -11.37 -4.09 -14.18
C GLU A 66 -12.84 -4.34 -14.51
N LEU A 67 -13.28 -5.61 -14.45
CA LEU A 67 -14.68 -5.98 -14.64
C LEU A 67 -15.61 -5.28 -13.65
N ARG A 68 -15.19 -5.12 -12.38
CA ARG A 68 -15.99 -4.40 -11.39
C ARG A 68 -16.13 -2.92 -11.75
N SER A 69 -15.04 -2.26 -12.14
CA SER A 69 -15.06 -0.83 -12.51
C SER A 69 -15.94 -0.57 -13.74
N GLN A 70 -15.86 -1.45 -14.73
CA GLN A 70 -16.68 -1.39 -15.94
C GLN A 70 -18.17 -1.59 -15.61
N LEU A 71 -18.50 -2.56 -14.75
CA LEU A 71 -19.88 -2.79 -14.32
C LEU A 71 -20.42 -1.66 -13.45
N GLU A 72 -19.62 -1.04 -12.60
CA GLU A 72 -20.01 0.15 -11.84
C GLU A 72 -20.39 1.30 -12.78
N ALA A 73 -19.61 1.54 -13.83
CA ALA A 73 -19.91 2.57 -14.84
C ALA A 73 -21.24 2.30 -15.54
N VAL A 74 -21.42 1.09 -16.06
CA VAL A 74 -22.60 0.68 -16.82
C VAL A 74 -23.89 0.77 -15.97
N LEU A 75 -23.82 0.35 -14.70
CA LEU A 75 -25.00 0.20 -13.85
C LEU A 75 -25.36 1.47 -13.07
N THR A 76 -24.44 2.41 -12.88
CA THR A 76 -24.73 3.65 -12.14
C THR A 76 -25.03 4.84 -13.03
N GLY A 77 -24.86 4.69 -14.37
CA GLY A 77 -25.08 5.78 -15.35
C GLY A 77 -24.19 7.00 -15.11
N LYS A 78 -23.21 6.87 -14.24
CA LYS A 78 -22.19 7.91 -14.06
C LYS A 78 -21.17 7.71 -15.15
N ASP A 79 -21.15 8.63 -16.10
CA ASP A 79 -19.98 8.80 -16.94
C ASP A 79 -18.78 8.92 -16.01
N THR A 80 -17.97 7.88 -15.97
CA THR A 80 -16.78 7.78 -15.14
C THR A 80 -15.61 8.52 -15.80
N ALA A 81 -15.89 9.54 -16.61
CA ALA A 81 -14.89 10.46 -17.09
C ALA A 81 -14.17 11.16 -15.90
N ASP A 82 -14.81 11.24 -14.71
CA ASP A 82 -14.23 11.91 -13.53
C ASP A 82 -14.02 11.05 -12.29
N LYS A 83 -14.38 9.76 -12.30
CA LYS A 83 -14.09 8.81 -11.21
C LYS A 83 -14.04 7.37 -11.73
N VAL A 84 -13.30 7.11 -12.76
CA VAL A 84 -12.53 5.89 -12.79
C VAL A 84 -11.59 6.04 -11.59
N ALA A 85 -11.81 5.25 -10.52
CA ALA A 85 -10.68 4.76 -9.82
C ALA A 85 -9.94 3.99 -10.90
N ILE A 86 -9.08 4.69 -11.60
CA ILE A 86 -8.01 4.13 -12.38
C ILE A 86 -7.39 3.17 -11.38
N VAL A 87 -7.59 1.87 -11.55
CA VAL A 87 -6.56 0.92 -11.14
C VAL A 87 -5.35 1.55 -11.80
N PRO A 88 -4.43 2.14 -11.04
CA PRO A 88 -3.38 2.92 -11.66
C PRO A 88 -2.76 1.99 -12.66
N ALA A 89 -2.82 2.39 -13.92
CA ALA A 89 -2.22 1.63 -14.98
C ALA A 89 -0.81 1.42 -14.48
N ILE A 90 -0.54 0.18 -14.04
CA ILE A 90 0.71 -0.30 -13.51
C ILE A 90 1.74 0.82 -13.41
N GLY A 91 1.84 1.46 -12.24
CA GLY A 91 2.88 2.35 -11.77
C GLY A 91 3.76 3.10 -12.77
N ASN A 92 3.26 3.57 -13.89
CA ASN A 92 4.03 4.29 -14.89
C ASN A 92 3.53 5.70 -15.10
N ASP A 93 2.67 6.17 -14.20
CA ASP A 93 2.14 7.49 -14.33
C ASP A 93 3.10 8.50 -13.69
N TYR A 94 4.15 8.88 -14.44
CA TYR A 94 4.92 10.09 -14.15
C TYR A 94 4.07 11.37 -14.17
N THR A 95 2.74 11.22 -14.23
CA THR A 95 1.83 12.38 -14.34
C THR A 95 2.00 13.32 -13.17
N LEU A 96 2.42 12.85 -12.02
CA LEU A 96 2.76 13.69 -10.88
C LEU A 96 3.86 14.71 -11.19
N LEU A 97 4.78 14.40 -12.11
CA LEU A 97 5.92 15.25 -12.48
C LEU A 97 5.81 15.85 -13.90
N ARG A 98 4.95 15.32 -14.76
CA ARG A 98 4.83 15.79 -16.17
C ARG A 98 4.53 17.26 -16.33
N ASN A 99 3.83 17.86 -15.38
CA ASN A 99 3.46 19.27 -15.40
C ASN A 99 4.47 20.18 -14.68
N CYS A 100 5.59 19.62 -14.19
CA CYS A 100 6.64 20.39 -13.55
C CYS A 100 7.60 20.91 -14.61
N ALA A 101 7.62 22.22 -14.83
CA ALA A 101 8.35 22.86 -15.95
C ALA A 101 9.87 22.64 -15.90
N ASP A 102 10.43 22.41 -14.71
CA ASP A 102 11.86 22.23 -14.45
C ASP A 102 12.25 20.76 -14.23
N PHE A 103 11.33 19.81 -14.45
CA PHE A 103 11.61 18.38 -14.28
C PHE A 103 12.63 17.88 -15.31
N LYS A 104 13.77 17.35 -14.83
CA LYS A 104 14.90 16.90 -15.64
C LYS A 104 14.88 15.43 -16.02
N GLY A 105 13.80 14.71 -15.71
CA GLY A 105 13.65 13.30 -16.07
C GLY A 105 14.37 12.32 -15.13
N ILE A 106 14.88 12.79 -13.97
CA ILE A 106 15.47 11.99 -12.93
C ILE A 106 14.79 12.34 -11.61
N TRP A 107 14.27 11.34 -10.88
CA TRP A 107 13.58 11.57 -9.61
C TRP A 107 13.76 10.41 -8.65
N ALA A 108 13.51 10.67 -7.38
CA ALA A 108 13.48 9.67 -6.32
C ALA A 108 12.06 9.47 -5.80
N GLY A 109 11.74 8.26 -5.36
CA GLY A 109 10.52 7.96 -4.62
C GLY A 109 10.84 7.28 -3.30
N SER A 110 10.06 7.49 -2.25
CA SER A 110 10.21 6.78 -0.99
C SER A 110 8.88 6.34 -0.41
N ASP A 111 8.87 5.16 0.24
CA ASP A 111 7.71 4.58 0.92
C ASP A 111 8.16 3.75 2.13
N GLU A 112 7.20 3.34 2.98
CA GLU A 112 7.45 2.57 4.19
C GLU A 112 6.65 1.26 4.23
N SER A 113 7.14 0.31 5.07
CA SER A 113 6.42 -0.91 5.44
C SER A 113 6.56 -1.19 6.93
N GLY A 114 5.58 -1.89 7.51
CA GLY A 114 5.61 -2.28 8.91
C GLY A 114 5.05 -1.26 9.90
N LYS A 115 4.56 -0.10 9.45
CA LYS A 115 3.94 0.92 10.31
C LYS A 115 2.71 0.40 11.08
N GLY A 116 1.89 -0.41 10.42
CA GLY A 116 0.66 -1.01 10.98
C GLY A 116 0.85 -2.38 11.62
N ASP A 117 2.06 -2.90 11.67
CA ASP A 117 2.34 -4.24 12.16
C ASP A 117 2.87 -4.22 13.60
N PHE A 118 2.25 -5.00 14.48
CA PHE A 118 2.65 -5.12 15.87
C PHE A 118 4.00 -5.84 16.02
N PHE A 119 4.18 -6.95 15.30
CA PHE A 119 5.46 -7.63 15.16
C PHE A 119 6.33 -7.01 14.08
N GLY A 120 7.65 -7.20 14.20
CA GLY A 120 8.60 -6.88 13.15
C GLY A 120 9.02 -5.41 13.06
N PRO A 121 9.81 -5.09 12.04
CA PRO A 121 10.47 -3.80 11.91
C PRO A 121 9.53 -2.68 11.42
N LEU A 122 10.02 -1.45 11.49
CA LEU A 122 9.61 -0.37 10.59
C LEU A 122 10.68 -0.26 9.52
N VAL A 123 10.29 -0.33 8.26
CA VAL A 123 11.21 -0.23 7.11
C VAL A 123 10.82 0.96 6.25
N VAL A 124 11.79 1.75 5.84
CA VAL A 124 11.62 2.85 4.88
C VAL A 124 12.62 2.62 3.74
N ALA A 125 12.18 2.80 2.51
CA ALA A 125 13.04 2.69 1.34
C ALA A 125 12.95 3.92 0.44
N ALA A 126 13.97 4.14 -0.37
CA ALA A 126 13.96 5.10 -1.47
C ALA A 126 14.62 4.50 -2.69
N VAL A 127 14.09 4.82 -3.86
CA VAL A 127 14.60 4.40 -5.17
C VAL A 127 14.72 5.62 -6.06
N LEU A 128 15.85 5.74 -6.76
CA LEU A 128 16.07 6.77 -7.78
C LEU A 128 15.90 6.14 -9.16
N VAL A 129 15.17 6.83 -10.01
CA VAL A 129 14.91 6.40 -11.39
C VAL A 129 15.11 7.55 -12.37
N ASP A 130 15.43 7.19 -13.60
CA ASP A 130 15.24 7.99 -14.81
C ASP A 130 14.13 7.36 -15.68
N PHE A 131 13.82 7.97 -16.82
CA PHE A 131 12.78 7.42 -17.71
C PHE A 131 13.08 6.00 -18.19
N THR A 132 14.34 5.68 -18.48
CA THR A 132 14.74 4.34 -18.96
C THR A 132 14.55 3.30 -17.87
N THR A 133 15.02 3.60 -16.66
CA THR A 133 14.86 2.75 -15.48
C THR A 133 13.37 2.56 -15.16
N ALA A 134 12.62 3.65 -15.17
CA ALA A 134 11.21 3.64 -14.89
C ALA A 134 10.42 2.75 -15.89
N GLU A 135 10.68 2.86 -17.19
CA GLU A 135 10.07 1.97 -18.19
C GLU A 135 10.47 0.50 -17.97
N LYS A 136 11.74 0.23 -17.59
CA LYS A 136 12.18 -1.12 -17.26
C LYS A 136 11.40 -1.68 -16.08
N LEU A 137 11.24 -0.90 -15.01
CA LEU A 137 10.47 -1.30 -13.82
C LEU A 137 9.01 -1.59 -14.15
N VAL A 138 8.38 -0.76 -14.97
CA VAL A 138 7.00 -0.99 -15.45
C VAL A 138 6.87 -2.31 -16.20
N ARG A 139 7.78 -2.58 -17.15
CA ARG A 139 7.79 -3.84 -17.92
C ARG A 139 8.03 -5.07 -17.03
N LEU A 140 8.74 -4.93 -15.92
CA LEU A 140 8.93 -5.97 -14.91
C LEU A 140 7.68 -6.21 -14.05
N GLY A 141 6.65 -5.35 -14.16
CA GLY A 141 5.40 -5.44 -13.41
C GLY A 141 5.46 -4.80 -12.03
N VAL A 142 6.44 -3.91 -11.77
CA VAL A 142 6.53 -3.17 -10.51
C VAL A 142 5.32 -2.27 -10.33
N ARG A 143 4.70 -2.37 -9.17
CA ARG A 143 3.51 -1.62 -8.74
C ARG A 143 3.44 -1.61 -7.21
N ASP A 144 2.52 -0.83 -6.63
CA ASP A 144 2.33 -0.79 -5.18
C ASP A 144 2.27 -2.21 -4.56
N CYS A 145 3.08 -2.43 -3.53
CA CYS A 145 3.22 -3.73 -2.86
C CYS A 145 1.89 -4.27 -2.30
N LYS A 146 0.91 -3.41 -2.04
CA LYS A 146 -0.44 -3.80 -1.57
C LYS A 146 -1.26 -4.53 -2.64
N LEU A 147 -0.87 -4.42 -3.91
CA LEU A 147 -1.54 -5.02 -5.07
C LEU A 147 -0.93 -6.37 -5.49
N ILE A 148 0.11 -6.82 -4.83
CA ILE A 148 0.85 -8.03 -5.15
C ILE A 148 1.03 -8.91 -3.92
N ASN A 149 1.22 -10.22 -4.12
CA ASN A 149 1.46 -11.15 -3.02
C ASN A 149 2.93 -11.12 -2.55
N ASP A 150 3.18 -11.61 -1.34
CA ASP A 150 4.51 -11.56 -0.73
C ASP A 150 5.59 -12.29 -1.55
N LYS A 151 5.26 -13.38 -2.25
CA LYS A 151 6.21 -14.09 -3.13
C LYS A 151 6.65 -13.23 -4.31
N GLU A 152 5.69 -12.51 -4.91
CA GLU A 152 5.98 -11.59 -6.02
C GLU A 152 6.73 -10.35 -5.54
N VAL A 153 6.46 -9.85 -4.33
CA VAL A 153 7.23 -8.77 -3.70
C VAL A 153 8.71 -9.15 -3.62
N LEU A 154 9.04 -10.35 -3.11
CA LEU A 154 10.42 -10.81 -2.98
C LEU A 154 11.10 -10.92 -4.35
N ARG A 155 10.43 -11.51 -5.35
CA ARG A 155 10.95 -11.61 -6.72
C ARG A 155 11.21 -10.24 -7.35
N LEU A 156 10.28 -9.31 -7.22
CA LEU A 156 10.41 -7.97 -7.79
C LEU A 156 11.49 -7.15 -7.08
N ALA A 157 11.68 -7.33 -5.78
CA ALA A 157 12.71 -6.61 -5.03
C ALA A 157 14.12 -6.87 -5.60
N GLU A 158 14.46 -8.12 -5.93
CA GLU A 158 15.74 -8.47 -6.56
C GLU A 158 15.90 -7.75 -7.92
N LEU A 159 14.86 -7.77 -8.74
CA LEU A 159 14.87 -7.12 -10.06
C LEU A 159 14.94 -5.58 -9.96
N ILE A 160 14.33 -4.99 -8.93
CA ILE A 160 14.40 -3.54 -8.67
C ILE A 160 15.84 -3.16 -8.32
N VAL A 161 16.50 -3.89 -7.43
CA VAL A 161 17.89 -3.61 -7.03
C VAL A 161 18.82 -3.68 -8.25
N GLU A 162 18.62 -4.66 -9.14
CA GLU A 162 19.38 -4.77 -10.38
C GLU A 162 19.10 -3.63 -11.37
N ALA A 163 17.82 -3.25 -11.53
CA ALA A 163 17.39 -2.25 -12.51
C ALA A 163 17.67 -0.81 -12.06
N ALA A 164 17.55 -0.54 -10.76
CA ALA A 164 17.69 0.78 -10.13
C ALA A 164 18.75 0.70 -9.01
N PRO A 165 20.05 0.70 -9.35
CA PRO A 165 21.13 0.48 -8.39
C PRO A 165 21.26 1.61 -7.35
N ILE A 166 20.78 2.82 -7.65
CA ILE A 166 20.71 3.90 -6.65
C ILE A 166 19.41 3.74 -5.85
N ASN A 167 19.50 2.98 -4.78
CA ASN A 167 18.41 2.76 -3.83
C ASN A 167 18.97 2.70 -2.40
N THR A 168 18.08 2.83 -1.43
CA THR A 168 18.43 2.72 -0.01
C THR A 168 17.26 2.13 0.76
N VAL A 169 17.55 1.17 1.63
CA VAL A 169 16.59 0.57 2.54
C VAL A 169 17.09 0.72 3.97
N LEU A 170 16.28 1.33 4.84
CA LEU A 170 16.53 1.49 6.27
C LEU A 170 15.52 0.66 7.05
N ALA A 171 16.00 -0.26 7.88
CA ALA A 171 15.15 -1.07 8.74
C ALA A 171 15.43 -0.80 10.22
N LEU A 172 14.40 -0.44 10.95
CA LEU A 172 14.41 -0.35 12.41
C LEU A 172 13.80 -1.63 12.97
N LYS A 173 14.63 -2.62 13.34
CA LYS A 173 14.17 -3.83 14.06
C LYS A 173 13.50 -3.40 15.38
N PRO A 174 12.59 -4.21 15.95
CA PRO A 174 11.74 -3.78 17.08
C PRO A 174 12.49 -3.16 18.26
N GLU A 175 13.64 -3.72 18.65
CA GLU A 175 14.46 -3.17 19.73
C GLU A 175 14.91 -1.73 19.45
N MET A 176 15.48 -1.48 18.27
CA MET A 176 15.92 -0.12 17.87
C MET A 176 14.71 0.79 17.65
N TYR A 177 13.62 0.27 17.10
CA TYR A 177 12.37 1.00 16.93
C TYR A 177 11.83 1.48 18.29
N ASN A 178 11.73 0.59 19.28
CA ASN A 178 11.22 0.89 20.61
C ASN A 178 12.10 1.94 21.31
N PHE A 179 13.41 1.79 21.21
CA PHE A 179 14.36 2.76 21.76
C PHE A 179 14.19 4.15 21.13
N ARG A 180 14.19 4.24 19.79
CA ARG A 180 14.03 5.51 19.08
C ARG A 180 12.66 6.14 19.33
N TYR A 181 11.60 5.34 19.33
CA TYR A 181 10.25 5.81 19.61
C TYR A 181 10.13 6.38 21.03
N GLN A 182 10.73 5.73 22.03
CA GLN A 182 10.75 6.20 23.40
C GLN A 182 11.49 7.55 23.53
N GLN A 183 12.65 7.68 22.89
CA GLN A 183 13.39 8.97 22.86
C GLN A 183 12.52 10.07 22.27
N MET A 184 11.89 9.83 21.12
CA MET A 184 11.04 10.82 20.48
C MET A 184 9.82 11.20 21.32
N ARG A 185 9.24 10.22 22.03
CA ARG A 185 8.14 10.50 22.97
C ARG A 185 8.56 11.38 24.13
N ALA A 186 9.76 11.20 24.65
CA ALA A 186 10.33 12.07 25.69
C ALA A 186 10.48 13.53 25.21
N ASP A 187 10.78 13.71 23.90
CA ASP A 187 10.85 15.02 23.26
C ASP A 187 9.47 15.59 22.83
N GLY A 188 8.35 14.98 23.24
CA GLY A 188 7.00 15.40 22.83
C GLY A 188 6.62 15.08 21.38
N LYS A 189 7.44 14.28 20.68
CA LYS A 189 7.24 13.88 19.29
C LYS A 189 6.42 12.58 19.19
N ASN A 190 6.02 12.19 17.98
CA ASN A 190 5.17 11.03 17.71
C ASN A 190 5.73 10.15 16.58
N LEU A 191 5.00 9.09 16.21
CA LEU A 191 5.37 8.17 15.14
C LEU A 191 5.62 8.86 13.78
N ASN A 192 4.85 9.91 13.45
CA ASN A 192 5.05 10.61 12.18
C ASN A 192 6.44 11.27 12.09
N HIS A 193 6.98 11.76 13.19
CA HIS A 193 8.36 12.29 13.22
C HIS A 193 9.39 11.18 13.02
N LEU A 194 9.16 9.96 13.58
CA LEU A 194 10.04 8.83 13.34
C LEU A 194 10.04 8.42 11.88
N LEU A 195 8.85 8.38 11.25
CA LEU A 195 8.69 8.13 9.82
C LEU A 195 9.38 9.21 9.00
N SER A 196 9.13 10.49 9.29
CA SER A 196 9.79 11.61 8.59
C SER A 196 11.31 11.47 8.62
N ASN A 197 11.89 11.13 9.78
CA ASN A 197 13.32 10.90 9.90
C ASN A 197 13.79 9.71 9.04
N GLY A 198 13.00 8.64 8.94
CA GLY A 198 13.28 7.51 8.06
C GLY A 198 13.32 7.94 6.58
N HIS A 199 12.29 8.64 6.11
CA HIS A 199 12.23 9.15 4.73
C HIS A 199 13.36 10.14 4.43
N ILE A 200 13.67 11.06 5.35
CA ILE A 200 14.81 11.99 5.22
C ILE A 200 16.12 11.20 5.06
N ALA A 201 16.33 10.18 5.87
CA ALA A 201 17.57 9.40 5.83
C ALA A 201 17.75 8.66 4.50
N VAL A 202 16.72 7.97 4.01
CA VAL A 202 16.82 7.20 2.75
C VAL A 202 16.88 8.11 1.52
N LEU A 203 16.10 9.20 1.49
CA LEU A 203 16.15 10.17 0.40
C LEU A 203 17.49 10.91 0.37
N ARG A 204 18.03 11.32 1.52
CA ARG A 204 19.36 11.91 1.60
C ARG A 204 20.43 11.03 0.98
N ASN A 205 20.38 9.72 1.24
CA ASN A 205 21.34 8.78 0.69
C ASN A 205 21.26 8.64 -0.83
N VAL A 206 20.08 8.58 -1.41
CA VAL A 206 19.93 8.48 -2.87
C VAL A 206 20.22 9.82 -3.57
N LEU A 207 19.83 10.96 -2.99
CA LEU A 207 20.09 12.28 -3.56
C LEU A 207 21.58 12.63 -3.58
N ARG A 208 22.34 12.22 -2.56
CA ARG A 208 23.82 12.38 -2.55
C ARG A 208 24.52 11.64 -3.67
N GLN A 209 23.97 10.52 -4.11
CA GLN A 209 24.55 9.72 -5.20
C GLN A 209 24.21 10.26 -6.59
N CYS A 210 23.19 11.14 -6.71
CA CYS A 210 22.77 11.71 -7.99
C CYS A 210 22.45 13.20 -7.85
N PRO A 211 23.46 14.09 -7.93
CA PRO A 211 23.26 15.54 -7.82
C PRO A 211 22.36 16.15 -8.90
N GLN A 212 22.14 15.44 -10.02
CA GLN A 212 21.25 15.87 -11.11
C GLN A 212 19.77 15.68 -10.78
N CYS A 213 19.44 14.84 -9.78
CA CYS A 213 18.07 14.60 -9.34
C CYS A 213 17.50 15.89 -8.75
N ASN A 214 16.40 16.38 -9.31
CA ASN A 214 15.77 17.61 -8.85
C ASN A 214 14.33 17.43 -8.34
N TYR A 215 13.86 16.17 -8.22
CA TYR A 215 12.56 15.85 -7.65
C TYR A 215 12.63 14.62 -6.75
N ALA A 216 11.92 14.67 -5.61
CA ALA A 216 11.68 13.50 -4.77
C ALA A 216 10.22 13.45 -4.35
N LEU A 217 9.59 12.27 -4.49
CA LEU A 217 8.21 12.01 -4.14
C LEU A 217 8.12 11.16 -2.86
N VAL A 218 7.19 11.52 -2.00
CA VAL A 218 6.89 10.81 -0.75
C VAL A 218 5.38 10.66 -0.63
N ASP A 219 4.91 9.46 -0.27
CA ASP A 219 3.49 9.31 0.07
C ASP A 219 3.15 10.13 1.33
N GLN A 220 2.06 10.88 1.27
CA GLN A 220 1.71 11.83 2.33
C GLN A 220 1.05 11.11 3.51
N PHE A 221 1.80 10.86 4.55
CA PHE A 221 1.32 10.29 5.82
C PHE A 221 1.11 11.34 6.92
N THR A 222 1.54 12.58 6.69
CA THR A 222 1.42 13.72 7.62
C THR A 222 1.27 15.05 6.87
N ALA A 223 0.62 16.01 7.49
CA ALA A 223 0.57 17.39 6.99
C ALA A 223 1.85 18.20 7.31
N SER A 224 2.80 17.63 8.07
CA SER A 224 4.06 18.28 8.42
C SER A 224 4.97 18.46 7.20
N ASN A 225 5.68 19.56 7.15
CA ASN A 225 6.71 19.88 6.16
C ASN A 225 8.13 19.46 6.57
N ASP A 226 8.27 18.64 7.60
CA ASP A 226 9.59 18.29 8.19
C ASP A 226 10.53 17.66 7.15
N ILE A 227 10.02 16.79 6.27
CA ILE A 227 10.81 16.14 5.22
C ILE A 227 11.35 17.21 4.27
N ARG A 228 10.47 18.06 3.74
CA ARG A 228 10.85 19.14 2.84
C ARG A 228 11.85 20.08 3.49
N ALA A 229 11.54 20.60 4.67
CA ALA A 229 12.39 21.56 5.37
C ALA A 229 13.80 21.02 5.64
N SER A 230 13.90 19.75 6.06
CA SER A 230 15.18 19.10 6.33
C SER A 230 16.00 18.85 5.07
N LEU A 231 15.39 18.36 3.99
CA LEU A 231 16.10 18.02 2.75
C LEU A 231 16.47 19.28 1.95
N GLN A 232 15.64 20.31 1.91
CA GLN A 232 15.95 21.55 1.19
C GLN A 232 17.13 22.34 1.78
N GLN A 233 17.47 22.14 3.06
CA GLN A 233 18.68 22.74 3.65
C GLN A 233 19.96 22.16 3.03
N GLU A 234 19.96 20.88 2.67
CA GLU A 234 21.12 20.18 2.09
C GLU A 234 21.06 20.14 0.55
N PHE A 235 19.84 20.07 -0.01
CA PHE A 235 19.56 19.97 -1.44
C PHE A 235 18.59 21.09 -1.87
N PRO A 236 19.04 22.36 -1.96
CA PRO A 236 18.15 23.51 -2.22
C PRO A 236 17.44 23.43 -3.58
N ASP A 237 18.04 22.76 -4.57
CA ASP A 237 17.51 22.62 -5.93
C ASP A 237 16.57 21.41 -6.10
N VAL A 238 16.34 20.62 -5.03
CA VAL A 238 15.47 19.44 -5.08
C VAL A 238 14.05 19.81 -4.63
N ASN A 239 13.10 19.60 -5.50
CA ASN A 239 11.68 19.77 -5.18
C ASN A 239 11.15 18.52 -4.46
N ILE A 240 10.84 18.65 -3.17
CA ILE A 240 10.25 17.57 -2.37
C ILE A 240 8.73 17.67 -2.46
N VAL A 241 8.11 16.66 -3.07
CA VAL A 241 6.66 16.56 -3.26
C VAL A 241 6.09 15.51 -2.31
N GLN A 242 5.25 15.95 -1.37
CA GLN A 242 4.46 15.07 -0.52
C GLN A 242 3.03 15.05 -1.05
N GLN A 243 2.55 13.91 -1.49
CA GLN A 243 1.25 13.79 -2.14
C GLN A 243 0.55 12.50 -1.72
N HIS A 244 -0.77 12.57 -1.52
CA HIS A 244 -1.59 11.37 -1.31
C HIS A 244 -1.56 10.47 -2.55
N ARG A 245 -1.47 9.16 -2.34
CA ARG A 245 -1.38 8.14 -3.39
C ARG A 245 -0.15 8.31 -4.29
N ALA A 246 0.96 8.74 -3.70
CA ALA A 246 2.21 8.84 -4.43
C ALA A 246 2.72 7.47 -4.92
N GLU A 247 2.20 6.35 -4.39
CA GLU A 247 2.46 4.99 -4.89
C GLU A 247 2.00 4.74 -6.34
N ALA A 248 1.24 5.65 -6.94
CA ALA A 248 0.97 5.67 -8.38
C ALA A 248 2.23 5.98 -9.22
N ASP A 249 3.22 6.63 -8.62
CA ASP A 249 4.52 6.86 -9.22
C ASP A 249 5.41 5.61 -9.13
N ILE A 250 6.16 5.32 -10.21
CA ILE A 250 6.96 4.09 -10.29
C ILE A 250 8.13 4.06 -9.30
N ALA A 251 8.73 5.21 -8.97
CA ALA A 251 9.82 5.26 -8.00
C ALA A 251 9.31 4.98 -6.58
N VAL A 252 8.13 5.52 -6.22
CA VAL A 252 7.46 5.26 -4.94
C VAL A 252 6.98 3.82 -4.88
N ALA A 253 6.38 3.28 -5.96
CA ALA A 253 5.97 1.88 -6.04
C ALA A 253 7.17 0.92 -5.89
N ALA A 254 8.30 1.21 -6.52
CA ALA A 254 9.53 0.43 -6.34
C ALA A 254 10.04 0.50 -4.88
N ALA A 255 10.01 1.68 -4.27
CA ALA A 255 10.35 1.85 -2.86
C ALA A 255 9.42 1.03 -1.94
N SER A 256 8.10 1.01 -2.21
CA SER A 256 7.13 0.21 -1.45
C SER A 256 7.46 -1.29 -1.50
N VAL A 257 7.84 -1.80 -2.68
CA VAL A 257 8.26 -3.20 -2.88
C VAL A 257 9.53 -3.50 -2.09
N LEU A 258 10.56 -2.64 -2.17
CA LEU A 258 11.81 -2.84 -1.41
C LEU A 258 11.58 -2.79 0.10
N ALA A 259 10.77 -1.84 0.59
CA ALA A 259 10.42 -1.74 2.00
C ALA A 259 9.67 -2.98 2.48
N ARG A 260 8.70 -3.48 1.68
CA ARG A 260 7.93 -4.69 2.00
C ARG A 260 8.79 -5.94 1.97
N ALA A 261 9.66 -6.10 0.97
CA ALA A 261 10.56 -7.25 0.88
C ALA A 261 11.47 -7.33 2.12
N LYS A 262 12.09 -6.22 2.51
CA LYS A 262 12.93 -6.17 3.72
C LYS A 262 12.15 -6.40 5.01
N PHE A 263 10.90 -5.93 5.07
CA PHE A 263 10.00 -6.25 6.18
C PHE A 263 9.75 -7.76 6.27
N LEU A 264 9.44 -8.43 5.16
CA LEU A 264 9.18 -9.87 5.11
C LEU A 264 10.40 -10.70 5.51
N GLU A 265 11.58 -10.33 5.01
CA GLU A 265 12.86 -10.95 5.36
C GLU A 265 13.10 -10.91 6.87
N ILE A 266 12.96 -9.73 7.49
CA ILE A 266 13.15 -9.58 8.93
C ILE A 266 12.05 -10.30 9.72
N MET A 267 10.80 -10.30 9.25
CA MET A 267 9.72 -11.08 9.89
C MET A 267 10.06 -12.58 9.93
N GLN A 268 10.64 -13.12 8.84
CA GLN A 268 11.08 -14.50 8.79
C GLN A 268 12.25 -14.76 9.75
N GLU A 269 13.26 -13.88 9.76
CA GLU A 269 14.37 -13.96 10.73
C GLU A 269 13.87 -14.00 12.19
N LEU A 270 12.92 -13.13 12.54
CA LEU A 270 12.36 -13.06 13.89
C LEU A 270 11.54 -14.30 14.24
N ALA A 271 10.80 -14.86 13.29
CA ALA A 271 10.04 -16.09 13.48
C ALA A 271 10.99 -17.28 13.76
N GLU A 272 12.04 -17.42 12.97
CA GLU A 272 13.07 -18.47 13.16
C GLU A 272 13.78 -18.38 14.50
N GLN A 273 14.10 -17.16 14.98
CA GLN A 273 14.73 -16.92 16.27
C GLN A 273 13.90 -17.45 17.45
N VAL A 274 12.59 -17.57 17.29
CA VAL A 274 11.66 -18.04 18.34
C VAL A 274 11.03 -19.39 18.00
N GLY A 275 11.59 -20.12 17.02
CA GLY A 275 11.12 -21.45 16.63
C GLY A 275 9.72 -21.49 16.04
N ARG A 276 9.28 -20.40 15.41
CA ARG A 276 7.98 -20.30 14.72
C ARG A 276 8.19 -20.32 13.20
N ASN A 277 7.23 -20.87 12.47
CA ASN A 277 7.26 -20.82 10.99
C ASN A 277 7.00 -19.39 10.47
N GLU A 278 6.13 -18.65 11.17
CA GLU A 278 5.79 -17.27 10.84
C GLU A 278 5.31 -16.51 12.09
N LEU A 279 5.40 -15.17 12.04
CA LEU A 279 4.80 -14.27 13.01
C LEU A 279 3.61 -13.53 12.37
N PRO A 280 2.51 -13.30 13.13
CA PRO A 280 1.33 -12.63 12.61
C PRO A 280 1.64 -11.20 12.16
N LYS A 281 1.13 -10.80 10.99
CA LYS A 281 1.17 -9.45 10.48
C LYS A 281 -0.02 -8.63 10.98
N GLY A 282 0.13 -7.30 11.00
CA GLY A 282 -0.90 -6.39 11.50
C GLY A 282 -1.01 -6.35 13.03
N GLY A 283 -2.13 -5.82 13.53
CA GLY A 283 -2.43 -5.66 14.97
C GLY A 283 -3.69 -6.41 15.40
N SER A 284 -3.99 -7.55 14.79
CA SER A 284 -5.16 -8.37 15.05
C SER A 284 -5.11 -9.09 16.41
N ASP A 285 -6.21 -9.74 16.79
CA ASP A 285 -6.25 -10.60 17.98
C ASP A 285 -5.32 -11.81 17.84
N ALA A 286 -5.09 -12.32 16.62
CA ALA A 286 -4.10 -13.36 16.36
C ALA A 286 -2.69 -12.90 16.76
N ALA A 287 -2.31 -11.65 16.43
CA ALA A 287 -1.04 -11.08 16.86
C ALA A 287 -0.96 -10.92 18.38
N THR A 288 -2.06 -10.51 19.04
CA THR A 288 -2.11 -10.40 20.50
C THR A 288 -1.96 -11.76 21.19
N ASN A 289 -2.61 -12.80 20.67
CA ASN A 289 -2.55 -14.15 21.24
C ASN A 289 -1.16 -14.77 21.07
N CYS A 290 -0.55 -14.65 19.89
CA CYS A 290 0.82 -15.07 19.63
C CYS A 290 1.81 -14.39 20.60
N ALA A 291 1.65 -13.09 20.84
CA ALA A 291 2.48 -12.36 21.80
C ALA A 291 2.30 -12.85 23.25
N ARG A 292 1.09 -13.24 23.68
CA ARG A 292 0.87 -13.85 25.01
C ARG A 292 1.57 -15.19 25.17
N GLU A 293 1.54 -16.00 24.12
CA GLU A 293 2.27 -17.28 24.09
C GLU A 293 3.77 -17.04 24.24
N LEU A 294 4.34 -16.19 23.37
CA LEU A 294 5.76 -15.85 23.39
C LEU A 294 6.19 -15.19 24.71
N LEU A 295 5.31 -14.38 25.33
CA LEU A 295 5.58 -13.80 26.65
C LEU A 295 5.74 -14.90 27.73
N LYS A 296 4.87 -15.92 27.70
CA LYS A 296 4.93 -17.06 28.66
C LYS A 296 6.16 -17.94 28.42
N GLU A 297 6.52 -18.16 27.13
CA GLU A 297 7.62 -19.04 26.76
C GLU A 297 8.99 -18.39 26.98
N LEU A 298 9.14 -17.11 26.58
CA LEU A 298 10.43 -16.45 26.46
C LEU A 298 10.64 -15.27 27.42
N GLY A 299 9.58 -14.82 28.07
CA GLY A 299 9.59 -13.66 28.95
C GLY A 299 9.55 -12.31 28.22
N ARG A 300 9.37 -11.24 28.99
CA ARG A 300 9.11 -9.89 28.49
C ARG A 300 10.24 -9.33 27.64
N GLY A 301 11.48 -9.45 28.09
CA GLY A 301 12.63 -8.90 27.37
C GLY A 301 12.86 -9.52 26.00
N ALA A 302 12.55 -10.81 25.81
CA ALA A 302 12.59 -11.46 24.51
C ALA A 302 11.45 -10.97 23.61
N LEU A 303 10.23 -10.87 24.16
CA LEU A 303 9.08 -10.36 23.41
C LEU A 303 9.30 -8.92 22.90
N GLU A 304 9.88 -8.02 23.69
CA GLU A 304 10.13 -6.62 23.32
C GLU A 304 11.10 -6.49 22.13
N ARG A 305 11.91 -7.51 21.85
CA ARG A 305 12.75 -7.60 20.64
C ARG A 305 11.99 -8.05 19.40
N LEU A 306 10.74 -8.47 19.54
CA LEU A 306 9.89 -8.94 18.44
C LEU A 306 8.78 -7.96 18.08
N VAL A 307 8.35 -7.11 19.03
CA VAL A 307 7.14 -6.29 18.91
C VAL A 307 7.40 -4.79 19.12
N LYS A 308 6.52 -3.96 18.59
CA LYS A 308 6.48 -2.52 18.84
C LYS A 308 5.62 -2.23 20.08
N VAL A 309 6.27 -1.91 21.21
CA VAL A 309 5.63 -1.82 22.54
C VAL A 309 4.58 -0.72 22.68
N HIS A 310 4.53 0.24 21.76
CA HIS A 310 3.52 1.32 21.80
C HIS A 310 2.15 0.89 21.27
N PHE A 311 2.04 -0.27 20.60
CA PHE A 311 0.77 -0.78 20.10
C PHE A 311 -0.20 -1.13 21.23
N ALA A 312 -1.51 -0.95 20.97
CA ALA A 312 -2.55 -1.33 21.92
C ALA A 312 -2.51 -2.82 22.28
N ASN A 313 -2.02 -3.68 21.37
CA ASN A 313 -1.81 -5.10 21.60
C ASN A 313 -0.90 -5.36 22.79
N TYR A 314 0.18 -4.60 22.97
CA TYR A 314 1.14 -4.75 24.06
C TYR A 314 0.51 -4.45 25.42
N LYS A 315 -0.49 -3.58 25.52
CA LYS A 315 -1.22 -3.29 26.75
C LYS A 315 -2.21 -4.38 27.16
N LYS A 316 -2.51 -5.31 26.25
CA LYS A 316 -3.47 -6.39 26.45
C LYS A 316 -2.82 -7.72 26.84
N ILE A 317 -1.49 -7.76 26.97
CA ILE A 317 -0.69 -8.97 27.24
C ILE A 317 0.01 -8.91 28.59
#